data_8c7011b97dd481c152f1fdc2504b30fd
#
_entry.id   8c7011b97dd481c152f1fdc2504b30fd
#
_cell.length_a   1.000
_cell.length_b   1.000
_cell.length_c   1.000
_cell.angle_alpha   90.00
_cell.angle_beta   90.00
_cell.angle_gamma   90.00
#
_symmetry.space_group_name_H-M   'P 1'
#
loop_
_entity.id
_entity.type
_entity.pdbx_description
1 polymer ?
#
loop_
_entity_poly.entity_id
_entity_poly.type
_entity_poly.pdbx_seq_one_letter_code
_entity_poly.pdbx_strand_id
1 'polypeptide(L)'
;MADRLHVDTLLIGYDHRFGYNREDGFEQYVTYGEACDMRVIKASQYSEGEAAVSSSEIRKLLAECRVEEAAHLLTYPYGLKGSIVSGYKVGRKLGFPTANIQVDEPFKIIPGIGVYAVRVYLNGLRYKGMLYIGNRPTLDNGDNITLEVNILNFLSLIHI
;
A
#
# COMPACT_ATOMS: atom_id res chain seq x y z
N MET A 1 -16.07 24.76 0.06
CA MET A 1 -16.57 23.38 -0.19
C MET A 1 -18.08 23.39 -0.41
N ALA A 2 -18.87 23.93 0.50
CA ALA A 2 -20.32 23.97 0.36
C ALA A 2 -20.77 24.53 -1.01
N ASP A 3 -20.37 25.77 -1.35
CA ASP A 3 -20.85 26.46 -2.58
C ASP A 3 -20.34 25.84 -3.90
N ARG A 4 -19.16 25.19 -3.90
CA ARG A 4 -18.58 24.64 -5.12
C ARG A 4 -18.87 23.18 -5.36
N LEU A 5 -19.04 22.41 -4.28
CA LEU A 5 -19.17 20.95 -4.34
C LEU A 5 -20.55 20.47 -3.85
N HIS A 6 -21.40 21.39 -3.39
CA HIS A 6 -22.74 21.10 -2.84
C HIS A 6 -22.67 19.96 -1.78
N VAL A 7 -21.75 20.11 -0.82
CA VAL A 7 -21.55 19.12 0.24
C VAL A 7 -22.59 19.33 1.33
N ASP A 8 -23.45 18.35 1.57
CA ASP A 8 -24.44 18.34 2.64
C ASP A 8 -23.87 17.81 3.96
N THR A 9 -22.92 16.87 3.87
CA THR A 9 -22.34 16.23 5.05
C THR A 9 -20.83 16.15 4.94
N LEU A 10 -20.14 16.56 5.99
CA LEU A 10 -18.68 16.45 6.14
C LEU A 10 -18.35 15.43 7.24
N LEU A 11 -17.71 14.31 6.88
CA LEU A 11 -17.20 13.33 7.83
C LEU A 11 -15.74 13.62 8.11
N ILE A 12 -15.40 13.81 9.39
CA ILE A 12 -14.03 14.13 9.85
C ILE A 12 -13.50 12.97 10.69
N GLY A 13 -12.28 12.53 10.42
CA GLY A 13 -11.58 11.55 11.26
C GLY A 13 -11.44 12.04 12.71
N TYR A 14 -11.40 11.11 13.65
CA TYR A 14 -11.40 11.41 15.09
C TYR A 14 -10.22 12.31 15.55
N ASP A 15 -9.08 12.21 14.88
CA ASP A 15 -7.82 12.92 15.15
C ASP A 15 -7.45 13.91 14.03
N HIS A 16 -8.28 14.03 13.01
CA HIS A 16 -7.96 14.85 11.86
C HIS A 16 -8.14 16.33 12.16
N ARG A 17 -7.13 17.12 11.77
CA ARG A 17 -7.16 18.58 11.81
C ARG A 17 -6.85 19.12 10.43
N PHE A 18 -7.70 19.99 9.93
CA PHE A 18 -7.52 20.65 8.64
C PHE A 18 -7.74 22.19 8.78
N GLY A 19 -7.49 22.91 7.70
CA GLY A 19 -7.55 24.35 7.69
C GLY A 19 -6.18 25.01 7.84
N TYR A 20 -6.19 26.33 7.79
CA TYR A 20 -4.99 27.14 8.00
C TYR A 20 -4.57 26.99 9.46
N ASN A 21 -3.33 26.84 9.78
CA ASN A 21 -2.75 26.61 11.11
C ASN A 21 -3.09 25.29 11.82
N ARG A 22 -4.12 24.55 11.45
CA ARG A 22 -4.57 23.28 12.09
C ARG A 22 -4.82 23.39 13.61
N GLU A 23 -5.20 24.59 14.08
CA GLU A 23 -5.44 24.86 15.49
C GLU A 23 -6.88 24.51 15.90
N ASP A 24 -7.80 24.59 14.94
CA ASP A 24 -9.22 24.34 15.16
C ASP A 24 -9.50 22.88 15.53
N GLY A 25 -10.34 22.68 16.54
CA GLY A 25 -10.85 21.40 16.96
C GLY A 25 -12.18 21.06 16.28
N PHE A 26 -12.73 19.91 16.65
CA PHE A 26 -13.99 19.39 16.06
C PHE A 26 -15.17 20.38 16.25
N GLU A 27 -15.26 21.04 17.39
CA GLU A 27 -16.34 21.97 17.71
C GLU A 27 -16.36 23.18 16.75
N GLN A 28 -15.19 23.70 16.37
CA GLN A 28 -15.09 24.76 15.39
C GLN A 28 -15.55 24.30 14.01
N TYR A 29 -15.27 23.05 13.64
CA TYR A 29 -15.76 22.50 12.36
C TYR A 29 -17.27 22.34 12.35
N VAL A 30 -17.91 22.02 13.48
CA VAL A 30 -19.38 22.01 13.60
C VAL A 30 -19.93 23.40 13.35
N THR A 31 -19.37 24.43 14.02
CA THR A 31 -19.79 25.82 13.85
C THR A 31 -19.65 26.30 12.39
N TYR A 32 -18.53 25.94 11.74
CA TYR A 32 -18.34 26.27 10.31
C TYR A 32 -19.31 25.50 9.40
N GLY A 33 -19.62 24.27 9.76
CA GLY A 33 -20.61 23.46 9.04
C GLY A 33 -21.99 24.08 9.11
N GLU A 34 -22.45 24.45 10.30
CA GLU A 34 -23.74 25.11 10.51
C GLU A 34 -23.84 26.44 9.73
N ALA A 35 -22.78 27.23 9.72
CA ALA A 35 -22.73 28.48 8.94
C ALA A 35 -22.80 28.25 7.42
N CYS A 36 -22.51 27.06 6.95
CA CYS A 36 -22.55 26.65 5.53
C CYS A 36 -23.70 25.68 5.20
N ASP A 37 -24.64 25.50 6.10
CA ASP A 37 -25.77 24.54 5.98
C ASP A 37 -25.29 23.10 5.71
N MET A 38 -24.18 22.73 6.36
CA MET A 38 -23.58 21.38 6.27
C MET A 38 -23.65 20.66 7.61
N ARG A 39 -23.94 19.38 7.57
CA ARG A 39 -23.82 18.50 8.74
C ARG A 39 -22.38 18.05 8.91
N VAL A 40 -21.82 18.23 10.11
CA VAL A 40 -20.48 17.74 10.44
C VAL A 40 -20.57 16.54 11.36
N ILE A 41 -19.91 15.45 10.99
CA ILE A 41 -19.90 14.18 11.74
C ILE A 41 -18.46 13.82 12.07
N LYS A 42 -18.19 13.49 13.32
CA LYS A 42 -16.91 12.94 13.76
C LYS A 42 -16.93 11.42 13.63
N ALA A 43 -15.98 10.85 12.88
CA ALA A 43 -15.79 9.42 12.87
C ALA A 43 -15.26 8.95 14.22
N SER A 44 -15.74 7.81 14.70
CA SER A 44 -15.16 7.14 15.86
C SER A 44 -13.81 6.52 15.48
N GLN A 45 -12.91 6.44 16.47
CA GLN A 45 -11.66 5.71 16.30
C GLN A 45 -11.97 4.22 16.14
N TYR A 46 -11.41 3.61 15.09
CA TYR A 46 -11.41 2.15 14.99
C TYR A 46 -10.23 1.59 15.79
N SER A 47 -10.51 0.65 16.66
CA SER A 47 -9.50 -0.09 17.43
C SER A 47 -9.77 -1.58 17.35
N GLU A 48 -8.73 -2.38 17.27
CA GLU A 48 -8.79 -3.83 17.34
C GLU A 48 -8.13 -4.26 18.65
N GLY A 49 -8.95 -4.73 19.59
CA GLY A 49 -8.52 -4.91 21.00
C GLY A 49 -8.15 -3.57 21.63
N GLU A 50 -6.99 -3.52 22.29
CA GLU A 50 -6.46 -2.30 22.94
C GLU A 50 -5.64 -1.41 22.01
N ALA A 51 -5.30 -1.88 20.80
CA ALA A 51 -4.45 -1.15 19.86
C ALA A 51 -5.28 -0.29 18.88
N ALA A 52 -4.92 0.99 18.79
CA ALA A 52 -5.46 1.87 17.78
C ALA A 52 -4.90 1.51 16.41
N VAL A 53 -5.77 1.22 15.44
CA VAL A 53 -5.36 0.98 14.05
C VAL A 53 -5.00 2.32 13.41
N SER A 54 -3.76 2.44 12.95
CA SER A 54 -3.27 3.64 12.29
C SER A 54 -2.45 3.33 11.03
N SER A 55 -2.46 4.26 10.08
CA SER A 55 -1.62 4.12 8.88
C SER A 55 -0.13 4.13 9.19
N SER A 56 0.28 4.77 10.28
CA SER A 56 1.68 4.78 10.74
C SER A 56 2.12 3.40 11.23
N GLU A 57 1.28 2.70 11.98
CA GLU A 57 1.57 1.34 12.44
C GLU A 57 1.61 0.37 11.25
N ILE A 58 0.67 0.47 10.31
CA ILE A 58 0.67 -0.37 9.11
C ILE A 58 1.96 -0.16 8.30
N ARG A 59 2.42 1.09 8.13
CA ARG A 59 3.69 1.38 7.44
C ARG A 59 4.89 0.76 8.14
N LYS A 60 4.92 0.81 9.46
CA LYS A 60 5.97 0.21 10.29
C LYS A 60 5.99 -1.31 10.10
N LEU A 61 4.84 -1.98 10.22
CA LEU A 61 4.73 -3.42 10.01
C LEU A 61 5.20 -3.85 8.62
N LEU A 62 4.84 -3.11 7.58
CA LEU A 62 5.32 -3.37 6.22
C LEU A 62 6.84 -3.23 6.11
N ALA A 63 7.43 -2.19 6.71
CA ALA A 63 8.87 -1.99 6.72
C ALA A 63 9.62 -3.10 7.48
N GLU A 64 9.02 -3.64 8.53
CA GLU A 64 9.53 -4.75 9.35
C GLU A 64 9.24 -6.14 8.76
N CYS A 65 8.74 -6.24 7.54
CA CYS A 65 8.36 -7.50 6.86
C CYS A 65 7.18 -8.25 7.52
N ARG A 66 6.48 -7.65 8.46
CA ARG A 66 5.33 -8.22 9.20
C ARG A 66 4.03 -8.05 8.40
N VAL A 67 4.04 -8.58 7.18
CA VAL A 67 2.94 -8.36 6.21
C VAL A 67 1.62 -9.02 6.61
N GLU A 68 1.67 -10.09 7.39
CA GLU A 68 0.47 -10.77 7.90
C GLU A 68 -0.24 -9.91 8.94
N GLU A 69 0.51 -9.29 9.86
CA GLU A 69 -0.04 -8.39 10.85
C GLU A 69 -0.56 -7.09 10.21
N ALA A 70 0.17 -6.57 9.22
CA ALA A 70 -0.33 -5.45 8.42
C ALA A 70 -1.65 -5.79 7.71
N ALA A 71 -1.77 -7.01 7.15
CA ALA A 71 -2.98 -7.48 6.50
C ALA A 71 -4.15 -7.64 7.49
N HIS A 72 -3.86 -8.03 8.72
CA HIS A 72 -4.86 -8.12 9.79
C HIS A 72 -5.44 -6.73 10.11
N LEU A 73 -4.58 -5.74 10.34
CA LEU A 73 -5.02 -4.37 10.57
C LEU A 73 -5.73 -3.73 9.35
N LEU A 74 -5.33 -4.11 8.15
CA LEU A 74 -5.96 -3.66 6.90
C LEU A 74 -7.28 -4.36 6.61
N THR A 75 -7.54 -5.53 7.21
CA THR A 75 -8.64 -6.46 6.88
C THR A 75 -8.57 -7.10 5.49
N TYR A 76 -7.46 -6.89 4.77
CA TYR A 76 -7.17 -7.50 3.47
C TYR A 76 -5.65 -7.65 3.27
N PRO A 77 -5.20 -8.62 2.44
CA PRO A 77 -3.79 -8.78 2.13
C PRO A 77 -3.22 -7.55 1.43
N TYR A 78 -2.07 -7.06 1.91
CA TYR A 78 -1.37 -5.97 1.23
C TYR A 78 -0.93 -6.41 -0.16
N GLY A 79 -1.15 -5.59 -1.18
CA GLY A 79 -0.87 -5.92 -2.57
C GLY A 79 -0.11 -4.83 -3.30
N LEU A 80 0.72 -5.25 -4.25
CA LEU A 80 1.43 -4.41 -5.20
C LEU A 80 0.88 -4.67 -6.59
N LYS A 81 0.69 -3.62 -7.36
CA LYS A 81 0.34 -3.69 -8.78
C LYS A 81 1.50 -3.11 -9.58
N GLY A 82 1.86 -3.77 -10.68
CA GLY A 82 2.97 -3.32 -11.50
C GLY A 82 3.01 -4.02 -12.84
N SER A 83 3.93 -3.54 -13.66
CA SER A 83 4.20 -4.05 -14.99
C SER A 83 5.46 -4.90 -15.00
N ILE A 84 5.49 -5.93 -15.85
CA ILE A 84 6.67 -6.76 -16.04
C ILE A 84 7.69 -5.98 -16.85
N VAL A 85 8.92 -5.90 -16.34
CA VAL A 85 10.04 -5.24 -17.01
C VAL A 85 11.17 -6.21 -17.28
N SER A 86 12.01 -5.88 -18.26
CA SER A 86 13.18 -6.70 -18.60
C SER A 86 14.18 -6.73 -17.44
N GLY A 87 14.65 -7.93 -17.09
CA GLY A 87 15.68 -8.17 -16.09
C GLY A 87 16.85 -8.96 -16.64
N TYR A 88 17.84 -9.28 -15.79
CA TYR A 88 19.07 -9.99 -16.22
C TYR A 88 18.87 -11.48 -16.49
N LYS A 89 17.66 -12.02 -16.28
CA LYS A 89 17.28 -13.43 -16.55
C LYS A 89 18.16 -14.47 -15.84
N VAL A 90 18.77 -14.13 -14.71
CA VAL A 90 19.68 -15.02 -13.95
C VAL A 90 18.92 -16.24 -13.41
N GLY A 91 17.73 -16.02 -12.83
CA GLY A 91 16.87 -17.10 -12.31
C GLY A 91 16.49 -18.14 -13.38
N ARG A 92 16.36 -17.72 -14.65
CA ARG A 92 16.10 -18.63 -15.77
C ARG A 92 17.23 -19.65 -15.97
N LYS A 93 18.49 -19.24 -15.81
CA LYS A 93 19.64 -20.14 -15.94
C LYS A 93 19.71 -21.16 -14.81
N LEU A 94 19.12 -20.84 -13.67
CA LEU A 94 19.07 -21.69 -12.47
C LEU A 94 17.80 -22.56 -12.40
N GLY A 95 16.95 -22.54 -13.41
CA GLY A 95 15.69 -23.29 -13.42
C GLY A 95 14.52 -22.65 -12.65
N PHE A 96 14.71 -21.43 -12.14
CA PHE A 96 13.69 -20.67 -11.41
C PHE A 96 13.43 -19.32 -12.12
N PRO A 97 12.68 -19.33 -13.23
CA PRO A 97 12.41 -18.09 -13.97
C PRO A 97 11.64 -17.10 -13.09
N THR A 98 12.14 -15.87 -13.04
CA THR A 98 11.49 -14.75 -12.33
C THR A 98 11.09 -13.65 -13.29
N ALA A 99 9.98 -12.97 -13.01
CA ALA A 99 9.59 -11.73 -13.63
C ALA A 99 10.00 -10.55 -12.74
N ASN A 100 10.63 -9.54 -13.31
CA ASN A 100 10.92 -8.31 -12.59
C ASN A 100 9.69 -7.41 -12.67
N ILE A 101 9.30 -6.83 -11.54
CA ILE A 101 8.11 -6.00 -11.42
C ILE A 101 8.52 -4.55 -11.18
N GLN A 102 8.02 -3.67 -12.01
CA GLN A 102 8.02 -2.22 -11.76
C GLN A 102 6.65 -1.85 -11.22
N VAL A 103 6.59 -1.32 -10.00
CA VAL A 103 5.34 -0.90 -9.39
C VAL A 103 4.80 0.33 -10.10
N ASP A 104 3.51 0.32 -10.47
CA ASP A 104 2.88 1.38 -11.26
C ASP A 104 2.70 2.67 -10.45
N GLU A 105 2.46 2.55 -9.14
CA GLU A 105 2.18 3.68 -8.24
C GLU A 105 3.46 4.17 -7.55
N PRO A 106 3.95 5.39 -7.82
CA PRO A 106 5.24 5.87 -7.31
C PRO A 106 5.27 6.06 -5.79
N PHE A 107 4.10 6.23 -5.15
CA PHE A 107 3.98 6.40 -3.69
C PHE A 107 3.56 5.12 -2.97
N LYS A 108 3.49 3.99 -3.67
CA LYS A 108 3.16 2.70 -3.06
C LYS A 108 4.29 2.25 -2.15
N ILE A 109 3.94 1.91 -0.93
CA ILE A 109 4.91 1.40 0.04
C ILE A 109 5.36 0.01 -0.38
N ILE A 110 6.65 -0.17 -0.56
CA ILE A 110 7.26 -1.48 -0.78
C ILE A 110 7.60 -2.06 0.60
N PRO A 111 7.16 -3.29 0.90
CA PRO A 111 7.55 -3.97 2.13
C PRO A 111 9.07 -4.11 2.27
N GLY A 112 9.54 -4.38 3.47
CA GLY A 112 10.96 -4.56 3.75
C GLY A 112 11.61 -5.65 2.89
N ILE A 113 12.95 -5.65 2.84
CA ILE A 113 13.73 -6.61 2.07
C ILE A 113 13.49 -8.03 2.61
N GLY A 114 13.14 -8.96 1.70
CA GLY A 114 12.81 -10.32 2.10
C GLY A 114 12.22 -11.17 1.00
N VAL A 115 11.80 -12.38 1.37
CA VAL A 115 11.09 -13.32 0.50
C VAL A 115 9.69 -13.53 1.04
N TYR A 116 8.69 -13.36 0.19
CA TYR A 116 7.27 -13.38 0.55
C TYR A 116 6.52 -14.44 -0.24
N ALA A 117 5.69 -15.22 0.44
CA ALA A 117 4.70 -16.04 -0.22
C ALA A 117 3.55 -15.14 -0.72
N VAL A 118 3.27 -15.19 -2.02
CA VAL A 118 2.32 -14.26 -2.65
C VAL A 118 1.24 -14.97 -3.47
N ARG A 119 0.11 -14.30 -3.61
CA ARG A 119 -0.89 -14.60 -4.64
C ARG A 119 -0.65 -13.66 -5.81
N VAL A 120 -0.45 -14.21 -7.00
CA VAL A 120 -0.23 -13.45 -8.23
C VAL A 120 -1.49 -13.49 -9.08
N TYR A 121 -1.98 -12.32 -9.46
CA TYR A 121 -3.11 -12.18 -10.38
C TYR A 121 -2.57 -11.73 -11.73
N LEU A 122 -2.70 -12.58 -12.73
CA LEU A 122 -2.20 -12.33 -14.08
C LEU A 122 -3.27 -12.75 -15.10
N ASN A 123 -3.66 -11.82 -15.98
CA ASN A 123 -4.68 -12.05 -17.02
C ASN A 123 -5.99 -12.66 -16.48
N GLY A 124 -6.45 -12.20 -15.30
CA GLY A 124 -7.66 -12.68 -14.65
C GLY A 124 -7.52 -14.03 -13.92
N LEU A 125 -6.37 -14.67 -14.00
CA LEU A 125 -6.08 -15.94 -13.31
C LEU A 125 -5.26 -15.69 -12.03
N ARG A 126 -5.43 -16.60 -11.06
CA ARG A 126 -4.76 -16.55 -9.76
C ARG A 126 -3.73 -17.67 -9.65
N TYR A 127 -2.51 -17.31 -9.31
CA TYR A 127 -1.38 -18.21 -9.10
C TYR A 127 -0.81 -18.05 -7.69
N LYS A 128 -0.04 -19.05 -7.27
CA LYS A 128 0.86 -18.95 -6.10
C LYS A 128 2.25 -18.57 -6.60
N GLY A 129 2.98 -17.79 -5.80
CA GLY A 129 4.33 -17.39 -6.16
C GLY A 129 5.17 -17.03 -4.95
N MET A 130 6.44 -16.77 -5.22
CA MET A 130 7.39 -16.17 -4.29
C MET A 130 7.82 -14.81 -4.84
N LEU A 131 7.70 -13.77 -4.03
CA LEU A 131 8.20 -12.44 -4.34
C LEU A 131 9.47 -12.20 -3.53
N TYR A 132 10.55 -11.91 -4.22
CA TYR A 132 11.78 -11.40 -3.62
C TYR A 132 11.80 -9.87 -3.74
N ILE A 133 12.03 -9.22 -2.60
CA ILE A 133 12.30 -7.79 -2.51
C ILE A 133 13.74 -7.65 -2.01
N GLY A 134 14.58 -6.99 -2.77
CA GLY A 134 15.99 -6.85 -2.43
C GLY A 134 16.62 -5.59 -3.01
N ASN A 135 17.79 -5.25 -2.50
CA ASN A 135 18.62 -4.19 -3.08
C ASN A 135 19.46 -4.75 -4.21
N ARG A 136 19.54 -4.01 -5.30
CA ARG A 136 20.47 -4.28 -6.37
C ARG A 136 21.64 -3.30 -6.24
N PRO A 137 22.87 -3.78 -5.96
CA PRO A 137 24.03 -2.91 -6.06
C PRO A 137 24.21 -2.49 -7.53
N THR A 138 23.94 -1.24 -7.83
CA THR A 138 24.32 -0.62 -9.10
C THR A 138 25.55 0.24 -8.88
N LEU A 139 26.44 0.29 -9.86
CA LEU A 139 27.66 1.11 -9.83
C LEU A 139 27.37 2.63 -9.82
N ASP A 140 26.12 3.01 -10.06
CA ASP A 140 25.62 4.40 -10.01
C ASP A 140 24.69 4.58 -8.80
N ASN A 141 25.24 5.11 -7.74
CA ASN A 141 24.62 5.79 -6.59
C ASN A 141 23.09 5.63 -6.39
N GLY A 142 22.63 4.47 -5.90
CA GLY A 142 21.26 4.34 -5.43
C GLY A 142 20.94 2.91 -5.00
N ASP A 143 20.36 2.75 -3.81
CA ASP A 143 19.73 1.52 -3.35
C ASP A 143 18.46 1.27 -4.18
N ASN A 144 18.62 0.76 -5.40
CA ASN A 144 17.49 0.41 -6.24
C ASN A 144 16.85 -0.88 -5.70
N ILE A 145 15.69 -0.75 -5.06
CA ILE A 145 14.88 -1.88 -4.67
C ILE A 145 14.41 -2.61 -5.93
N THR A 146 14.66 -3.91 -5.97
CA THR A 146 14.17 -4.80 -7.03
C THR A 146 13.09 -5.73 -6.50
N LEU A 147 12.07 -5.95 -7.31
CA LEU A 147 10.99 -6.87 -7.05
C LEU A 147 11.03 -7.97 -8.11
N GLU A 148 11.28 -9.20 -7.67
CA GLU A 148 11.31 -10.36 -8.56
C GLU A 148 10.28 -11.38 -8.11
N VAL A 149 9.37 -11.79 -8.99
CA VAL A 149 8.36 -12.78 -8.67
C VAL A 149 8.61 -14.07 -9.46
N ASN A 150 8.69 -15.19 -8.75
CA ASN A 150 8.58 -16.52 -9.33
C ASN A 150 7.14 -17.00 -9.19
N ILE A 151 6.49 -17.35 -10.30
CA ILE A 151 5.11 -17.86 -10.30
C ILE A 151 5.20 -19.38 -10.40
N LEU A 152 4.72 -20.07 -9.37
CA LEU A 152 4.78 -21.51 -9.27
C LEU A 152 3.89 -22.18 -10.32
N ASN A 153 4.41 -23.23 -10.97
CA ASN A 153 3.71 -23.98 -12.03
C ASN A 153 3.27 -23.14 -13.24
N PHE A 154 4.02 -22.07 -13.53
CA PHE A 154 3.72 -21.18 -14.66
C PHE A 154 4.85 -21.24 -15.70
N LEU A 155 4.66 -22.04 -16.73
CA LEU A 155 5.67 -22.27 -17.77
C LEU A 155 5.92 -21.08 -18.70
N SER A 156 4.98 -20.14 -18.79
CA SER A 156 5.05 -19.01 -19.73
C SER A 156 6.11 -17.95 -19.39
N LEU A 157 6.65 -17.93 -18.16
CA LEU A 157 7.79 -17.07 -17.81
C LEU A 157 9.08 -17.42 -18.59
N ILE A 158 9.08 -18.54 -19.29
CA ILE A 158 10.19 -18.97 -20.14
C ILE A 158 10.22 -18.16 -21.44
N HIS A 159 9.12 -17.54 -21.82
CA HIS A 159 8.92 -16.85 -23.11
C HIS A 159 8.77 -15.33 -23.02
N ILE A 160 8.97 -14.75 -21.82
CA ILE A 160 8.96 -13.27 -21.63
C ILE A 160 10.37 -12.70 -21.73
#